data_a92b39e83786dc7789b8cba5078a4494
#
_entry.id   a92b39e83786dc7789b8cba5078a4494
#
_cell.length_a   1.000
_cell.length_b   1.000
_cell.length_c   1.000
_cell.angle_alpha   90.00
_cell.angle_beta   90.00
_cell.angle_gamma   90.00
#
_symmetry.space_group_name_H-M   'P 1'
#
loop_
_entity.id
_entity.type
_entity.pdbx_description
1 polymer ?
#
loop_
_entity_poly.entity_id
_entity_poly.type
_entity_poly.pdbx_seq_one_letter_code
_entity_poly.pdbx_strand_id
1 'polypeptide(L)'
;MHISAINNSQTKPIFQGYVDKSVTKYLDKSLKNYKKNIINSRSLNATGKINHYEELITRTKTALNNFIKFCHPKTTLKLKKVKYPVPANELIIENTSLPTRPNINVSSHIFVNFPRDNRPIDAEALNTVINSFEKELSPTNADRNLLRFAMNNLDVKAHTNWFNRIIAFKQREKLEKFSREINKGK
;
A
#
# COMPACT_ATOMS: atom_id res chain seq x y z
N MET A 1 -9.86 38.75 -33.71
CA MET A 1 -8.97 37.73 -33.07
C MET A 1 -9.78 36.99 -32.01
N HIS A 2 -10.21 35.78 -32.33
CA HIS A 2 -10.89 34.92 -31.34
C HIS A 2 -9.82 34.10 -30.61
N ILE A 3 -9.66 34.36 -29.33
CA ILE A 3 -8.83 33.53 -28.44
C ILE A 3 -9.72 32.37 -27.99
N SER A 4 -9.49 31.19 -28.57
CA SER A 4 -10.14 29.96 -28.15
C SER A 4 -9.64 29.63 -26.72
N ALA A 5 -10.57 29.60 -25.78
CA ALA A 5 -10.32 29.11 -24.42
C ALA A 5 -9.87 27.64 -24.51
N ILE A 6 -8.63 27.38 -24.11
CA ILE A 6 -8.13 26.02 -23.93
C ILE A 6 -8.85 25.47 -22.70
N ASN A 7 -9.86 24.65 -22.95
CA ASN A 7 -10.50 23.84 -21.90
C ASN A 7 -9.45 22.86 -21.36
N ASN A 8 -8.80 23.22 -20.27
CA ASN A 8 -8.07 22.30 -19.42
C ASN A 8 -9.08 21.36 -18.75
N SER A 9 -9.58 20.38 -19.49
CA SER A 9 -10.23 19.22 -18.90
C SER A 9 -9.15 18.45 -18.13
N GLN A 10 -9.01 18.74 -16.85
CA GLN A 10 -8.29 17.89 -15.93
C GLN A 10 -8.95 16.51 -15.99
N THR A 11 -8.38 15.62 -16.79
CA THR A 11 -8.75 14.21 -16.79
C THR A 11 -8.50 13.70 -15.37
N LYS A 12 -9.57 13.47 -14.62
CA LYS A 12 -9.49 12.80 -13.31
C LYS A 12 -8.71 11.52 -13.53
N PRO A 13 -7.71 11.23 -12.70
CA PRO A 13 -6.96 9.99 -12.83
C PRO A 13 -7.95 8.83 -12.81
N ILE A 14 -7.90 7.99 -13.84
CA ILE A 14 -8.81 6.84 -14.06
C ILE A 14 -8.61 5.77 -13.00
N PHE A 15 -7.47 5.81 -12.28
CA PHE A 15 -7.06 4.90 -11.23
C PHE A 15 -6.88 5.68 -9.92
N GLN A 16 -7.51 5.20 -8.87
CA GLN A 16 -7.32 5.76 -7.54
C GLN A 16 -7.58 4.68 -6.49
N GLY A 17 -6.52 3.95 -6.14
CA GLY A 17 -6.52 3.11 -4.95
C GLY A 17 -6.62 3.95 -3.66
N TYR A 18 -6.61 3.34 -2.50
CA TYR A 18 -6.74 4.06 -1.24
C TYR A 18 -5.81 3.53 -0.15
N VAL A 19 -5.44 4.42 0.77
CA VAL A 19 -4.73 4.07 2.00
C VAL A 19 -5.77 3.76 3.08
N ASP A 20 -5.71 2.56 3.65
CA ASP A 20 -6.61 2.15 4.73
C ASP A 20 -6.44 3.05 5.97
N LYS A 21 -7.54 3.34 6.64
CA LYS A 21 -7.53 4.17 7.85
C LYS A 21 -6.66 3.61 8.98
N SER A 22 -6.39 2.31 8.99
CA SER A 22 -5.47 1.71 9.97
C SER A 22 -4.05 2.24 9.84
N VAL A 23 -3.58 2.49 8.60
CA VAL A 23 -2.25 3.04 8.32
C VAL A 23 -2.13 4.46 8.87
N THR A 24 -3.07 5.34 8.50
CA THR A 24 -3.05 6.74 8.96
C THR A 24 -3.18 6.85 10.47
N LYS A 25 -4.12 6.11 11.08
CA LYS A 25 -4.27 6.06 12.54
C LYS A 25 -3.02 5.57 13.25
N TYR A 26 -2.32 4.60 12.66
CA TYR A 26 -1.10 4.08 13.24
C TYR A 26 0.04 5.11 13.18
N LEU A 27 0.20 5.81 12.06
CA LEU A 27 1.18 6.90 11.92
C LEU A 27 0.89 8.05 12.91
N ASP A 28 -0.38 8.44 13.07
CA ASP A 28 -0.79 9.47 14.04
C ASP A 28 -0.52 9.04 15.49
N LYS A 29 -0.80 7.78 15.82
CA LYS A 29 -0.48 7.21 17.13
C LYS A 29 1.02 7.21 17.40
N SER A 30 1.82 6.85 16.39
CA SER A 30 3.28 6.87 16.47
C SER A 30 3.80 8.28 16.79
N LEU A 31 3.29 9.30 16.10
CA LEU A 31 3.65 10.69 16.36
C LEU A 31 3.27 11.11 17.79
N LYS A 32 2.06 10.77 18.23
CA LYS A 32 1.61 11.08 19.60
C LYS A 32 2.52 10.45 20.65
N ASN A 33 2.90 9.19 20.45
CA ASN A 33 3.78 8.47 21.37
C ASN A 33 5.20 9.05 21.38
N TYR A 34 5.72 9.42 20.20
CA TYR A 34 7.02 10.09 20.08
C TYR A 34 7.04 11.41 20.85
N LYS A 35 6.04 12.28 20.63
CA LYS A 35 5.90 13.55 21.37
C LYS A 35 5.91 13.32 22.89
N LYS A 36 5.11 12.34 23.36
CA LYS A 36 5.05 11.99 24.79
C LYS A 36 6.41 11.55 25.34
N ASN A 37 7.13 10.68 24.59
CA ASN A 37 8.42 10.16 25.03
C ASN A 37 9.49 11.27 25.11
N ILE A 38 9.54 12.16 24.11
CA ILE A 38 10.50 13.29 24.08
C ILE A 38 10.24 14.26 25.23
N ILE A 39 8.96 14.59 25.53
CA ILE A 39 8.61 15.48 26.64
C ILE A 39 8.98 14.83 27.98
N ASN A 40 8.64 13.55 28.16
CA ASN A 40 8.91 12.84 29.42
C ASN A 40 10.42 12.66 29.68
N SER A 41 11.22 12.49 28.62
CA SER A 41 12.67 12.31 28.74
C SER A 41 13.43 13.62 28.99
N ARG A 42 12.75 14.78 29.05
CA ARG A 42 13.37 16.11 29.15
C ARG A 42 14.52 16.29 28.15
N SER A 43 14.34 15.79 26.95
CA SER A 43 15.37 15.78 25.90
C SER A 43 15.82 17.19 25.54
N LEU A 44 17.12 17.40 25.43
CA LEU A 44 17.68 18.60 24.81
C LEU A 44 17.17 18.73 23.37
N ASN A 45 16.80 19.95 22.98
CA ASN A 45 16.22 20.26 21.67
C ASN A 45 14.92 19.47 21.38
N ALA A 46 14.05 19.32 22.39
CA ALA A 46 12.79 18.56 22.25
C ALA A 46 11.94 19.04 21.08
N THR A 47 11.80 20.36 20.91
CA THR A 47 10.99 20.97 19.82
C THR A 47 11.56 20.59 18.44
N GLY A 48 12.86 20.70 18.23
CA GLY A 48 13.50 20.35 16.94
C GLY A 48 13.30 18.86 16.60
N LYS A 49 13.46 17.97 17.58
CA LYS A 49 13.23 16.52 17.41
C LYS A 49 11.77 16.21 17.07
N ILE A 50 10.83 16.85 17.74
CA ILE A 50 9.39 16.68 17.48
C ILE A 50 9.05 17.15 16.07
N ASN A 51 9.49 18.34 15.67
CA ASN A 51 9.22 18.90 14.35
C ASN A 51 9.78 18.01 13.23
N HIS A 52 11.01 17.55 13.38
CA HIS A 52 11.61 16.62 12.41
C HIS A 52 10.81 15.33 12.28
N TYR A 53 10.39 14.72 13.39
CA TYR A 53 9.59 13.50 13.36
C TYR A 53 8.21 13.73 12.76
N GLU A 54 7.58 14.85 13.02
CA GLU A 54 6.30 15.26 12.44
C GLU A 54 6.40 15.42 10.90
N GLU A 55 7.50 16.00 10.43
CA GLU A 55 7.81 16.12 9.01
C GLU A 55 7.94 14.72 8.36
N LEU A 56 8.67 13.79 8.99
CA LEU A 56 8.79 12.41 8.50
C LEU A 56 7.43 11.71 8.40
N ILE A 57 6.58 11.84 9.41
CA ILE A 57 5.22 11.26 9.38
C ILE A 57 4.38 11.88 8.25
N THR A 58 4.45 13.19 8.09
CA THR A 58 3.71 13.90 7.04
C THR A 58 4.18 13.49 5.65
N ARG A 59 5.51 13.42 5.45
CA ARG A 59 6.10 12.98 4.20
C ARG A 59 5.76 11.52 3.89
N THR A 60 5.78 10.64 4.90
CA THR A 60 5.35 9.25 4.74
C THR A 60 3.90 9.17 4.25
N LYS A 61 2.98 9.89 4.88
CA LYS A 61 1.57 9.92 4.42
C LYS A 61 1.44 10.42 2.98
N THR A 62 2.19 11.44 2.62
CA THR A 62 2.21 12.02 1.27
C THR A 62 2.72 11.01 0.25
N ALA A 63 3.83 10.34 0.52
CA ALA A 63 4.41 9.31 -0.34
C ALA A 63 3.42 8.15 -0.59
N LEU A 64 2.80 7.64 0.47
CA LEU A 64 1.78 6.58 0.38
C LEU A 64 0.57 7.02 -0.45
N ASN A 65 0.05 8.22 -0.19
CA ASN A 65 -1.11 8.75 -0.93
C ASN A 65 -0.78 9.02 -2.40
N ASN A 66 0.40 9.55 -2.71
CA ASN A 66 0.82 9.80 -4.09
C ASN A 66 0.99 8.49 -4.86
N PHE A 67 1.61 7.50 -4.26
CA PHE A 67 1.77 6.19 -4.87
C PHE A 67 0.41 5.54 -5.20
N ILE A 68 -0.50 5.47 -4.22
CA ILE A 68 -1.75 4.74 -4.36
C ILE A 68 -2.72 5.37 -5.37
N LYS A 69 -2.60 6.68 -5.64
CA LYS A 69 -3.40 7.37 -6.66
C LYS A 69 -3.25 6.77 -8.05
N PHE A 70 -2.10 6.17 -8.34
CA PHE A 70 -1.80 5.58 -9.65
C PHE A 70 -1.99 4.06 -9.67
N CYS A 71 -2.42 3.46 -8.56
CA CYS A 71 -2.79 2.06 -8.50
C CYS A 71 -4.25 1.85 -8.90
N HIS A 72 -4.60 0.59 -9.22
CA HIS A 72 -5.98 0.21 -9.53
C HIS A 72 -6.94 0.59 -8.39
N PRO A 73 -8.19 1.03 -8.68
CA PRO A 73 -9.14 1.54 -7.67
C PRO A 73 -9.44 0.60 -6.51
N LYS A 74 -9.27 -0.70 -6.73
CA LYS A 74 -9.46 -1.73 -5.69
C LYS A 74 -8.16 -2.14 -4.99
N THR A 75 -7.05 -1.46 -5.31
CA THR A 75 -5.77 -1.65 -4.63
C THR A 75 -5.72 -0.80 -3.38
N THR A 76 -5.31 -1.41 -2.29
CA THR A 76 -5.32 -0.81 -0.95
C THR A 76 -3.97 -0.99 -0.28
N LEU A 77 -3.47 0.06 0.34
CA LEU A 77 -2.38 0.00 1.31
C LEU A 77 -2.97 -0.21 2.70
N LYS A 78 -2.57 -1.26 3.40
CA LYS A 78 -3.05 -1.53 4.76
C LYS A 78 -1.97 -2.12 5.66
N LEU A 79 -2.23 -2.14 6.97
CA LEU A 79 -1.39 -2.82 7.95
C LEU A 79 -1.90 -4.22 8.22
N LYS A 80 -1.01 -5.21 8.10
CA LYS A 80 -1.25 -6.61 8.46
C LYS A 80 -0.47 -6.96 9.71
N LYS A 81 -1.15 -7.56 10.68
CA LYS A 81 -0.51 -8.08 11.89
C LYS A 81 0.19 -9.41 11.59
N VAL A 82 1.47 -9.48 11.82
CA VAL A 82 2.29 -10.68 11.66
C VAL A 82 2.70 -11.18 13.05
N LYS A 83 2.60 -12.48 13.27
CA LYS A 83 2.93 -13.09 14.58
C LYS A 83 4.34 -13.66 14.65
N TYR A 84 4.89 -14.10 13.51
CA TYR A 84 6.15 -14.82 13.44
C TYR A 84 7.04 -14.25 12.32
N PRO A 85 8.37 -14.27 12.47
CA PRO A 85 9.14 -14.67 13.64
C PRO A 85 9.08 -13.67 14.80
N VAL A 86 8.87 -12.40 14.53
CA VAL A 86 8.70 -11.32 15.53
C VAL A 86 7.36 -10.66 15.33
N PRO A 87 6.56 -10.45 16.40
CA PRO A 87 5.29 -9.74 16.28
C PRO A 87 5.48 -8.33 15.72
N ALA A 88 4.95 -8.08 14.53
CA ALA A 88 5.08 -6.80 13.83
C ALA A 88 3.77 -6.41 13.11
N ASN A 89 3.66 -5.15 12.71
CA ASN A 89 2.70 -4.69 11.73
C ASN A 89 3.44 -4.50 10.42
N GLU A 90 3.05 -5.23 9.38
CA GLU A 90 3.61 -5.08 8.04
C GLU A 90 2.73 -4.16 7.20
N LEU A 91 3.36 -3.24 6.47
CA LEU A 91 2.68 -2.48 5.43
C LEU A 91 2.57 -3.36 4.19
N ILE A 92 1.34 -3.60 3.72
CA ILE A 92 1.08 -4.44 2.55
C ILE A 92 0.26 -3.70 1.50
N ILE A 93 0.49 -4.05 0.22
CA ILE A 93 -0.38 -3.69 -0.89
C ILE A 93 -1.28 -4.90 -1.18
N GLU A 94 -2.57 -4.68 -1.22
CA GLU A 94 -3.58 -5.72 -1.47
C GLU A 94 -4.57 -5.25 -2.52
N ASN A 95 -5.11 -6.19 -3.32
CA ASN A 95 -6.24 -5.90 -4.18
C ASN A 95 -7.36 -6.90 -3.91
N THR A 96 -8.49 -6.40 -3.40
CA THR A 96 -9.63 -7.23 -2.97
C THR A 96 -10.45 -7.81 -4.12
N SER A 97 -10.25 -7.33 -5.36
CA SER A 97 -10.97 -7.88 -6.54
C SER A 97 -10.28 -9.08 -7.15
N LEU A 98 -9.02 -9.32 -6.82
CA LEU A 98 -8.30 -10.46 -7.34
C LEU A 98 -8.75 -11.74 -6.64
N PRO A 99 -9.02 -12.82 -7.38
CA PRO A 99 -9.42 -14.08 -6.80
C PRO A 99 -8.29 -14.65 -5.93
N THR A 100 -8.65 -15.01 -4.70
CA THR A 100 -7.72 -15.59 -3.73
C THR A 100 -8.17 -16.97 -3.33
N ARG A 101 -7.23 -17.82 -2.86
CA ARG A 101 -7.60 -19.01 -2.10
C ARG A 101 -8.16 -18.58 -0.73
N PRO A 102 -9.05 -19.35 -0.13
CA PRO A 102 -9.34 -19.21 1.30
C PRO A 102 -8.01 -19.21 2.06
N ASN A 103 -7.78 -18.20 2.88
CA ASN A 103 -6.56 -17.97 3.67
C ASN A 103 -5.29 -17.48 2.94
N ILE A 104 -5.34 -17.19 1.64
CA ILE A 104 -4.21 -16.56 0.93
C ILE A 104 -4.70 -15.24 0.33
N ASN A 105 -4.33 -14.13 0.94
CA ASN A 105 -4.55 -12.82 0.34
C ASN A 105 -3.48 -12.55 -0.72
N VAL A 106 -3.90 -12.04 -1.86
CA VAL A 106 -2.97 -11.50 -2.86
C VAL A 106 -2.44 -10.20 -2.31
N SER A 107 -1.30 -10.28 -1.66
CA SER A 107 -0.61 -9.13 -1.11
C SER A 107 0.85 -9.12 -1.57
N SER A 108 1.31 -7.96 -1.99
CA SER A 108 2.74 -7.70 -2.12
C SER A 108 3.22 -7.15 -0.78
N HIS A 109 4.15 -7.82 -0.16
CA HIS A 109 4.73 -7.38 1.11
C HIS A 109 5.73 -6.26 0.82
N ILE A 110 5.53 -5.13 1.46
CA ILE A 110 6.57 -4.12 1.59
C ILE A 110 7.20 -4.42 2.95
N PHE A 111 8.44 -4.90 2.92
CA PHE A 111 9.16 -5.37 4.11
C PHE A 111 9.55 -4.21 5.04
N VAL A 112 8.57 -3.51 5.56
CA VAL A 112 8.77 -2.56 6.66
C VAL A 112 8.00 -3.05 7.85
N ASN A 113 8.73 -3.54 8.85
CA ASN A 113 8.18 -4.00 10.10
C ASN A 113 7.99 -2.82 11.05
N PHE A 114 6.75 -2.49 11.33
CA PHE A 114 6.41 -1.49 12.35
C PHE A 114 6.19 -2.16 13.71
N PRO A 115 6.58 -1.52 14.82
CA PRO A 115 6.39 -2.09 16.15
C PRO A 115 4.90 -2.35 16.46
N ARG A 116 4.58 -3.46 17.15
CA ARG A 116 3.21 -3.77 17.57
C ARG A 116 2.81 -3.11 18.88
N ASP A 117 3.80 -2.78 19.68
CA ASP A 117 3.63 -2.08 20.95
C ASP A 117 3.41 -0.57 20.75
N ASN A 118 3.38 0.16 21.84
CA ASN A 118 3.17 1.60 21.80
C ASN A 118 4.47 2.39 21.52
N ARG A 119 5.55 1.74 21.11
CA ARG A 119 6.77 2.45 20.69
C ARG A 119 6.51 3.25 19.41
N PRO A 120 7.14 4.42 19.28
CA PRO A 120 7.15 5.14 18.01
C PRO A 120 7.85 4.30 16.93
N ILE A 121 7.50 4.54 15.68
CA ILE A 121 8.24 3.98 14.54
C ILE A 121 9.61 4.66 14.50
N ASP A 122 10.66 3.91 14.23
CA ASP A 122 11.98 4.49 14.07
C ASP A 122 12.05 5.40 12.84
N ALA A 123 12.81 6.48 12.95
CA ALA A 123 12.98 7.45 11.85
C ALA A 123 13.57 6.77 10.60
N GLU A 124 14.46 5.80 10.76
CA GLU A 124 15.02 5.01 9.67
C GLU A 124 13.94 4.19 8.96
N ALA A 125 13.03 3.55 9.69
CA ALA A 125 11.90 2.82 9.10
C ALA A 125 10.96 3.75 8.32
N LEU A 126 10.70 4.97 8.81
CA LEU A 126 9.92 5.97 8.07
C LEU A 126 10.64 6.40 6.78
N ASN A 127 11.94 6.66 6.84
CA ASN A 127 12.75 7.01 5.67
C ASN A 127 12.78 5.86 4.65
N THR A 128 12.87 4.61 5.09
CA THR A 128 12.78 3.43 4.22
C THR A 128 11.44 3.41 3.47
N VAL A 129 10.32 3.63 4.17
CA VAL A 129 9.00 3.73 3.53
C VAL A 129 8.97 4.85 2.50
N ILE A 130 9.42 6.05 2.87
CA ILE A 130 9.44 7.21 1.96
C ILE A 130 10.23 6.86 0.70
N ASN A 131 11.47 6.37 0.84
CA ASN A 131 12.32 6.04 -0.30
C ASN A 131 11.71 4.95 -1.18
N SER A 132 11.16 3.89 -0.58
CA SER A 132 10.50 2.82 -1.34
C SER A 132 9.33 3.34 -2.17
N PHE A 133 8.47 4.17 -1.61
CA PHE A 133 7.28 4.67 -2.32
C PHE A 133 7.55 5.84 -3.26
N GLU A 134 8.58 6.65 -3.00
CA GLU A 134 8.93 7.77 -3.89
C GLU A 134 9.85 7.36 -5.05
N LYS A 135 10.71 6.32 -4.88
CA LYS A 135 11.80 6.04 -5.81
C LYS A 135 11.82 4.61 -6.36
N GLU A 136 11.51 3.60 -5.52
CA GLU A 136 11.76 2.20 -5.86
C GLU A 136 10.53 1.50 -6.43
N LEU A 137 9.35 1.78 -5.87
CA LEU A 137 8.11 1.13 -6.25
C LEU A 137 7.41 1.87 -7.38
N SER A 138 7.02 1.13 -8.39
CA SER A 138 6.13 1.63 -9.43
C SER A 138 4.69 1.15 -9.14
N PRO A 139 3.68 2.04 -9.14
CA PRO A 139 2.28 1.66 -8.97
C PRO A 139 1.83 0.59 -9.97
N THR A 140 2.19 0.74 -11.23
CA THR A 140 1.87 -0.23 -12.29
C THR A 140 2.54 -1.60 -12.03
N ASN A 141 3.78 -1.61 -11.55
CA ASN A 141 4.46 -2.86 -11.23
C ASN A 141 3.87 -3.52 -9.98
N ALA A 142 3.40 -2.74 -9.01
CA ALA A 142 2.70 -3.27 -7.85
C ALA A 142 1.42 -4.02 -8.27
N ASP A 143 0.57 -3.40 -9.10
CA ASP A 143 -0.65 -4.04 -9.62
C ASP A 143 -0.33 -5.26 -10.49
N ARG A 144 0.72 -5.21 -11.34
CA ARG A 144 1.17 -6.36 -12.13
C ARG A 144 1.68 -7.53 -11.27
N ASN A 145 2.40 -7.22 -10.20
CA ASN A 145 2.89 -8.26 -9.28
C ASN A 145 1.72 -8.93 -8.56
N LEU A 146 0.72 -8.17 -8.12
CA LEU A 146 -0.51 -8.71 -7.55
C LEU A 146 -1.24 -9.62 -8.56
N LEU A 147 -1.37 -9.17 -9.81
CA LEU A 147 -1.96 -9.96 -10.89
C LEU A 147 -1.19 -11.27 -11.13
N ARG A 148 0.14 -11.20 -11.28
CA ARG A 148 0.99 -12.37 -11.51
C ARG A 148 0.88 -13.37 -10.36
N PHE A 149 0.88 -12.90 -9.12
CA PHE A 149 0.68 -13.75 -7.95
C PHE A 149 -0.68 -14.44 -7.96
N ALA A 150 -1.76 -13.72 -8.32
CA ALA A 150 -3.09 -14.29 -8.44
C ALA A 150 -3.17 -15.35 -9.55
N MET A 151 -2.56 -15.09 -10.71
CA MET A 151 -2.51 -16.06 -11.83
C MET A 151 -1.79 -17.34 -11.43
N ASN A 152 -0.61 -17.27 -10.84
CA ASN A 152 0.15 -18.43 -10.38
C ASN A 152 -0.65 -19.28 -9.38
N ASN A 153 -1.39 -18.64 -8.47
CA ASN A 153 -2.24 -19.36 -7.52
C ASN A 153 -3.44 -20.06 -8.19
N LEU A 154 -3.97 -19.52 -9.29
CA LEU A 154 -5.03 -20.16 -10.05
C LEU A 154 -4.54 -21.38 -10.80
N ASP A 155 -3.39 -21.30 -11.44
CA ASP A 155 -2.82 -22.41 -12.20
C ASP A 155 -2.57 -23.63 -11.30
N VAL A 156 -2.03 -23.43 -10.10
CA VAL A 156 -1.89 -24.53 -9.12
C VAL A 156 -3.23 -25.14 -8.75
N LYS A 157 -4.32 -24.35 -8.65
CA LYS A 157 -5.65 -24.85 -8.31
C LYS A 157 -6.30 -25.62 -9.44
N ALA A 158 -6.08 -25.22 -10.69
CA ALA A 158 -6.66 -25.86 -11.88
C ALA A 158 -6.21 -27.31 -12.07
N HIS A 159 -5.06 -27.69 -11.51
CA HIS A 159 -4.52 -29.03 -11.62
C HIS A 159 -5.10 -30.07 -10.65
N THR A 160 -5.96 -29.66 -9.69
CA THR A 160 -6.40 -30.56 -8.61
C THR A 160 -7.61 -31.43 -8.96
N ASN A 161 -8.66 -30.91 -9.63
CA ASN A 161 -9.83 -31.66 -10.12
C ASN A 161 -10.67 -30.84 -11.13
N TRP A 162 -11.65 -31.49 -11.80
CA TRP A 162 -12.49 -30.84 -12.83
C TRP A 162 -13.32 -29.66 -12.31
N PHE A 163 -13.86 -29.76 -11.09
CA PHE A 163 -14.65 -28.68 -10.46
C PHE A 163 -13.77 -27.44 -10.23
N ASN A 164 -12.55 -27.65 -9.76
CA ASN A 164 -11.58 -26.57 -9.58
C ASN A 164 -11.17 -25.95 -10.92
N ARG A 165 -11.17 -26.71 -12.03
CA ARG A 165 -10.96 -26.17 -13.37
C ARG A 165 -12.02 -25.18 -13.80
N ILE A 166 -13.31 -25.49 -13.55
CA ILE A 166 -14.42 -24.59 -13.86
C ILE A 166 -14.30 -23.29 -13.04
N ILE A 167 -14.01 -23.41 -11.75
CA ILE A 167 -13.80 -22.25 -10.87
C ILE A 167 -12.60 -21.42 -11.35
N ALA A 168 -11.50 -22.07 -11.69
CA ALA A 168 -10.29 -21.40 -12.20
C ALA A 168 -10.56 -20.67 -13.52
N PHE A 169 -11.35 -21.26 -14.43
CA PHE A 169 -11.75 -20.62 -15.68
C PHE A 169 -12.51 -19.31 -15.42
N LYS A 170 -13.56 -19.32 -14.61
CA LYS A 170 -14.31 -18.12 -14.24
C LYS A 170 -13.46 -17.05 -13.52
N GLN A 171 -12.48 -17.50 -12.75
CA GLN A 171 -11.54 -16.60 -12.08
C GLN A 171 -10.52 -16.02 -13.07
N ARG A 172 -10.11 -16.78 -14.11
CA ARG A 172 -9.22 -16.29 -15.16
C ARG A 172 -9.82 -15.14 -15.93
N GLU A 173 -11.11 -15.21 -16.29
CA GLU A 173 -11.80 -14.08 -16.93
C GLU A 173 -11.72 -12.79 -16.11
N LYS A 174 -11.86 -12.89 -14.77
CA LYS A 174 -11.70 -11.73 -13.88
C LYS A 174 -10.27 -11.18 -13.90
N LEU A 175 -9.27 -12.06 -13.94
CA LEU A 175 -7.86 -11.65 -14.03
C LEU A 175 -7.53 -11.02 -15.38
N GLU A 176 -8.08 -11.53 -16.46
CA GLU A 176 -7.91 -10.95 -17.79
C GLU A 176 -8.57 -9.57 -17.89
N LYS A 177 -9.75 -9.39 -17.27
CA LYS A 177 -10.39 -8.09 -17.15
C LYS A 177 -9.49 -7.12 -16.38
N PHE A 178 -8.98 -7.52 -15.24
CA PHE A 178 -8.07 -6.71 -14.43
C PHE A 178 -6.78 -6.38 -15.20
N SER A 179 -6.20 -7.34 -15.92
CA SER A 179 -5.04 -7.10 -16.79
C SER A 179 -5.30 -6.04 -17.84
N ARG A 180 -6.48 -6.08 -18.47
CA ARG A 180 -6.89 -5.06 -19.45
C ARG A 180 -7.07 -3.68 -18.80
N GLU A 181 -7.62 -3.63 -17.60
CA GLU A 181 -7.79 -2.38 -16.85
C GLU A 181 -6.44 -1.74 -16.51
N ILE A 182 -5.47 -2.52 -16.01
CA ILE A 182 -4.11 -2.02 -15.71
C ILE A 182 -3.40 -1.49 -16.97
N ASN A 183 -3.62 -2.13 -18.11
CA ASN A 183 -2.94 -1.75 -19.37
C ASN A 183 -3.62 -0.59 -20.10
N LYS A 184 -4.89 -0.32 -19.84
CA LYS A 184 -5.61 0.85 -20.41
C LYS A 184 -5.28 2.17 -19.70
N GLY A 185 -4.77 2.13 -18.48
CA GLY A 185 -4.36 3.30 -17.71
C GLY A 185 -3.00 3.87 -18.09
N LYS A 186 -2.45 3.41 -19.22
CA LYS A 186 -1.27 3.96 -19.89
C LYS A 186 -1.69 4.84 -21.06
#